data_284eb8314181a6c5207f2c56b06311be
#
_entry.id   284eb8314181a6c5207f2c56b06311be
#
_cell.length_a   1.000
_cell.length_b   1.000
_cell.length_c   1.000
_cell.angle_alpha   90.00
_cell.angle_beta   90.00
_cell.angle_gamma   90.00
#
_symmetry.space_group_name_H-M   'P 1'
#
loop_
_entity.id
_entity.type
_entity.pdbx_description
1 polymer ?
#
loop_
_entity_poly.entity_id
_entity_poly.type
_entity_poly.pdbx_seq_one_letter_code
_entity_poly.pdbx_strand_id
1 'polypeptide(L)'
;MHAVQLSQETRFQDEKFQKVSLFESPRMFSDLYCFESGQSQALHSHDDNDKIYYVVEGAGTFTVGTESRQLAAGWAVLCEPGQDHGVHNDSDARLVVLVFMAPHPHPPS
;
A
#
# COMPACT_ATOMS: atom_id res chain seq x y z
N MET A 1 -16.48 -17.46 6.57
CA MET A 1 -15.42 -16.98 5.66
C MET A 1 -15.57 -15.48 5.46
N HIS A 2 -14.48 -14.74 5.55
CA HIS A 2 -14.50 -13.31 5.23
C HIS A 2 -13.71 -13.13 3.92
N ALA A 3 -14.42 -12.84 2.85
CA ALA A 3 -13.82 -12.69 1.52
C ALA A 3 -14.27 -11.37 0.89
N VAL A 4 -13.36 -10.72 0.17
CA VAL A 4 -13.66 -9.46 -0.51
C VAL A 4 -13.21 -9.57 -1.96
N GLN A 5 -13.90 -8.84 -2.83
CA GLN A 5 -13.47 -8.66 -4.22
C GLN A 5 -12.84 -7.28 -4.32
N LEU A 6 -11.56 -7.21 -4.65
CA LEU A 6 -10.80 -5.96 -4.57
C LEU A 6 -11.40 -4.84 -5.41
N SER A 7 -11.89 -5.18 -6.61
CA SER A 7 -12.49 -4.17 -7.50
C SER A 7 -13.73 -3.49 -6.90
N GLN A 8 -14.36 -4.12 -5.93
CA GLN A 8 -15.54 -3.56 -5.27
C GLN A 8 -15.18 -2.78 -3.99
N GLU A 9 -13.91 -2.82 -3.58
CA GLU A 9 -13.46 -2.18 -2.35
C GLU A 9 -12.75 -0.85 -2.59
N THR A 10 -12.50 -0.49 -3.85
CA THR A 10 -11.76 0.73 -4.16
C THR A 10 -12.55 1.97 -3.75
N ARG A 11 -11.82 2.97 -3.24
CA ARG A 11 -12.35 4.29 -2.87
C ARG A 11 -11.32 5.33 -3.29
N PHE A 12 -11.76 6.36 -3.98
CA PHE A 12 -10.88 7.43 -4.43
C PHE A 12 -11.45 8.77 -3.99
N GLN A 13 -10.56 9.70 -3.64
CA GLN A 13 -10.90 11.08 -3.31
C GLN A 13 -9.89 12.02 -3.94
N ASP A 14 -10.31 13.22 -4.29
CA ASP A 14 -9.43 14.20 -4.93
C ASP A 14 -8.39 14.78 -3.99
N GLU A 15 -8.68 14.82 -2.69
CA GLU A 15 -7.80 15.50 -1.73
C GLU A 15 -6.56 14.70 -1.37
N LYS A 16 -6.70 13.37 -1.23
CA LYS A 16 -5.60 12.49 -0.85
C LYS A 16 -5.92 11.04 -1.18
N PHE A 17 -4.89 10.21 -1.25
CA PHE A 17 -5.09 8.78 -1.47
C PHE A 17 -5.85 8.17 -0.29
N GLN A 18 -6.53 7.06 -0.57
CA GLN A 18 -7.36 6.39 0.42
C GLN A 18 -6.76 5.07 0.85
N LYS A 19 -6.88 4.77 2.14
CA LYS A 19 -6.55 3.47 2.72
C LYS A 19 -7.85 2.80 3.09
N VAL A 20 -8.17 1.71 2.41
CA VAL A 20 -9.39 0.95 2.68
C VAL A 20 -8.98 -0.30 3.45
N SER A 21 -9.50 -0.46 4.68
CA SER A 21 -9.21 -1.65 5.47
C SER A 21 -9.95 -2.84 4.88
N LEU A 22 -9.22 -3.92 4.61
CA LEU A 22 -9.78 -5.17 4.10
C LEU A 22 -9.90 -6.22 5.20
N PHE A 23 -8.79 -6.52 5.86
CA PHE A 23 -8.71 -7.55 6.88
C PHE A 23 -7.86 -7.08 8.04
N GLU A 24 -8.24 -7.51 9.24
CA GLU A 24 -7.47 -7.23 10.44
C GLU A 24 -7.58 -8.37 11.43
N SER A 25 -6.44 -8.74 12.00
CA SER A 25 -6.36 -9.71 13.09
C SER A 25 -5.33 -9.18 14.10
N PRO A 26 -5.17 -9.82 15.26
CA PRO A 26 -4.13 -9.40 16.20
C PRO A 26 -2.71 -9.50 15.65
N ARG A 27 -2.49 -10.25 14.57
CA ARG A 27 -1.15 -10.51 14.01
C ARG A 27 -0.82 -9.68 12.80
N MET A 28 -1.83 -9.25 12.05
CA MET A 28 -1.59 -8.55 10.78
C MET A 28 -2.79 -7.72 10.36
N PHE A 29 -2.57 -6.83 9.41
CA PHE A 29 -3.68 -6.21 8.69
C PHE A 29 -3.38 -6.16 7.19
N SER A 30 -4.44 -5.97 6.41
CA SER A 30 -4.35 -5.79 4.98
C SER A 30 -5.23 -4.63 4.56
N ASP A 31 -4.66 -3.71 3.79
CA ASP A 31 -5.34 -2.53 3.28
C ASP A 31 -5.27 -2.50 1.76
N LEU A 32 -6.21 -1.77 1.18
CA LEU A 32 -6.15 -1.41 -0.24
C LEU A 32 -5.89 0.10 -0.32
N TYR A 33 -4.76 0.48 -0.94
CA TYR A 33 -4.42 1.88 -1.16
C TYR A 33 -4.89 2.29 -2.54
N CYS A 34 -5.64 3.38 -2.59
CA CYS A 34 -6.22 3.88 -3.84
C CYS A 34 -5.75 5.30 -4.09
N PHE A 35 -5.03 5.50 -5.20
CA PHE A 35 -4.42 6.79 -5.55
C PHE A 35 -5.02 7.31 -6.84
N GLU A 36 -5.51 8.54 -6.82
CA GLU A 36 -5.72 9.31 -8.06
C GLU A 36 -4.35 9.76 -8.60
N SER A 37 -4.32 10.22 -9.84
CA SER A 37 -3.10 10.75 -10.44
C SER A 37 -2.49 11.84 -9.57
N GLY A 38 -1.19 11.76 -9.34
CA GLY A 38 -0.43 12.75 -8.57
C GLY A 38 -0.42 12.56 -7.06
N GLN A 39 -1.24 11.65 -6.54
CA GLN A 39 -1.30 11.41 -5.10
C GLN A 39 -0.15 10.54 -4.62
N SER A 40 0.24 10.72 -3.36
CA SER A 40 1.40 10.04 -2.78
C SER A 40 1.14 9.62 -1.35
N GLN A 41 1.79 8.53 -0.96
CA GLN A 41 2.07 8.23 0.43
C GLN A 41 3.49 8.69 0.71
N ALA A 42 3.66 9.58 1.69
CA ALA A 42 4.97 10.12 2.03
C ALA A 42 5.91 9.02 2.55
N LEU A 43 7.22 9.24 2.37
CA LEU A 43 8.21 8.32 2.93
C LEU A 43 8.08 8.25 4.44
N HIS A 44 8.08 7.05 4.96
CA HIS A 44 8.02 6.76 6.39
C HIS A 44 8.63 5.38 6.63
N SER A 45 8.90 5.04 7.88
CA SER A 45 9.44 3.74 8.23
C SER A 45 8.74 3.17 9.46
N HIS A 46 8.85 1.86 9.61
CA HIS A 46 8.39 1.13 10.79
C HIS A 46 9.56 0.32 11.34
N ASP A 47 9.74 0.33 12.66
CA ASP A 47 10.91 -0.29 13.28
C ASP A 47 10.80 -1.82 13.41
N ASP A 48 9.58 -2.33 13.55
CA ASP A 48 9.35 -3.73 13.91
C ASP A 48 8.40 -4.47 12.97
N ASN A 49 8.13 -3.91 11.79
CA ASN A 49 7.11 -4.46 10.90
C ASN A 49 7.69 -4.70 9.51
N ASP A 50 7.27 -5.81 8.92
CA ASP A 50 7.41 -6.03 7.49
C ASP A 50 6.16 -5.51 6.80
N LYS A 51 6.33 -4.95 5.61
CA LYS A 51 5.22 -4.43 4.81
C LYS A 51 5.42 -4.88 3.37
N ILE A 52 4.34 -5.32 2.74
CA ILE A 52 4.35 -5.68 1.33
C ILE A 52 3.41 -4.76 0.57
N TYR A 53 3.89 -4.23 -0.55
CA TYR A 53 3.06 -3.58 -1.55
C TYR A 53 2.91 -4.54 -2.73
N TYR A 54 1.68 -4.76 -3.16
CA TYR A 54 1.40 -5.51 -4.39
C TYR A 54 0.54 -4.63 -5.31
N VAL A 55 1.04 -4.36 -6.51
CA VAL A 55 0.33 -3.48 -7.45
C VAL A 55 -0.79 -4.27 -8.13
N VAL A 56 -2.03 -3.85 -7.87
CA VAL A 56 -3.23 -4.50 -8.41
C VAL A 56 -3.62 -3.88 -9.75
N GLU A 57 -3.53 -2.55 -9.86
CA GLU A 57 -3.96 -1.83 -11.05
C GLU A 57 -3.10 -0.58 -11.21
N GLY A 58 -2.74 -0.26 -12.45
CA GLY A 58 -1.97 0.94 -12.77
C GLY A 58 -0.48 0.77 -12.55
N ALA A 59 0.21 1.89 -12.36
CA ALA A 59 1.64 1.93 -12.13
C ALA A 59 1.99 3.15 -11.29
N GLY A 60 3.11 3.09 -10.59
CA GLY A 60 3.60 4.21 -9.79
C GLY A 60 5.05 4.02 -9.44
N THR A 61 5.63 5.04 -8.81
CA THR A 61 7.02 4.99 -8.32
C THR A 61 7.00 4.57 -6.86
N PHE A 62 7.68 3.45 -6.58
CA PHE A 62 7.81 2.89 -5.25
C PHE A 62 9.23 3.13 -4.76
N THR A 63 9.36 3.67 -3.56
CA THR A 63 10.66 3.90 -2.92
C THR A 63 10.77 3.00 -1.71
N VAL A 64 11.87 2.24 -1.63
CA VAL A 64 12.21 1.41 -0.47
C VAL A 64 13.70 1.58 -0.19
N GLY A 65 14.02 2.06 1.01
CA GLY A 65 15.39 2.40 1.35
C GLY A 65 15.86 3.55 0.47
N THR A 66 16.96 3.32 -0.24
CA THR A 66 17.54 4.32 -1.14
C THR A 66 17.21 4.05 -2.61
N GLU A 67 16.39 3.06 -2.89
CA GLU A 67 16.05 2.64 -4.24
C GLU A 67 14.63 3.07 -4.60
N SER A 68 14.46 3.61 -5.81
CA SER A 68 13.14 3.92 -6.36
C SER A 68 12.99 3.24 -7.71
N ARG A 69 11.83 2.60 -7.91
CA ARG A 69 11.52 1.93 -9.18
C ARG A 69 10.07 2.19 -9.55
N GLN A 70 9.82 2.27 -10.86
CA GLN A 70 8.46 2.29 -11.36
C GLN A 70 7.96 0.86 -11.48
N LEU A 71 6.86 0.55 -10.78
CA LEU A 71 6.27 -0.77 -10.77
C LEU A 71 4.83 -0.70 -11.24
N ALA A 72 4.44 -1.68 -12.05
CA ALA A 72 3.10 -1.78 -12.63
C ALA A 72 2.36 -2.99 -12.06
N ALA A 73 1.11 -3.15 -12.46
CA ALA A 73 0.26 -4.26 -12.01
C ALA A 73 0.99 -5.61 -12.11
N GLY A 74 0.90 -6.40 -11.05
CA GLY A 74 1.54 -7.71 -10.94
C GLY A 74 2.88 -7.69 -10.22
N TRP A 75 3.47 -6.51 -9.95
CA TRP A 75 4.71 -6.41 -9.19
C TRP A 75 4.43 -6.31 -7.69
N ALA A 76 5.32 -6.88 -6.90
CA ALA A 76 5.27 -6.79 -5.45
C ALA A 76 6.64 -6.41 -4.91
N VAL A 77 6.66 -5.72 -3.76
CA VAL A 77 7.91 -5.31 -3.11
C VAL A 77 7.77 -5.43 -1.60
N LEU A 78 8.86 -5.89 -0.96
CA LEU A 78 8.95 -6.01 0.49
C LEU A 78 9.68 -4.80 1.06
N CYS A 79 9.09 -4.21 2.09
CA CYS A 79 9.71 -3.16 2.90
C CYS A 79 10.04 -3.77 4.26
N GLU A 80 11.34 -3.91 4.56
CA GLU A 80 11.78 -4.51 5.81
C GLU A 80 11.80 -3.48 6.94
N PRO A 81 11.84 -3.93 8.21
CA PRO A 81 11.91 -3.00 9.33
C PRO A 81 13.06 -2.01 9.19
N GLY A 82 12.80 -0.74 9.49
CA GLY A 82 13.77 0.33 9.44
C GLY A 82 14.01 0.93 8.07
N GLN A 83 13.48 0.34 7.00
CA GLN A 83 13.60 0.93 5.66
C GLN A 83 12.53 1.98 5.44
N ASP A 84 12.94 3.16 4.97
CA ASP A 84 11.98 4.17 4.51
C ASP A 84 11.26 3.62 3.28
N HIS A 85 9.96 3.90 3.19
CA HIS A 85 9.17 3.47 2.04
C HIS A 85 8.04 4.44 1.77
N GLY A 86 7.63 4.49 0.53
CA GLY A 86 6.53 5.33 0.08
C GLY A 86 6.15 5.04 -1.36
N VAL A 87 5.05 5.64 -1.78
CA VAL A 87 4.50 5.42 -3.12
C VAL A 87 4.07 6.76 -3.69
N HIS A 88 4.39 6.99 -4.97
CA HIS A 88 3.91 8.15 -5.70
C HIS A 88 3.23 7.69 -6.99
N ASN A 89 1.97 8.05 -7.15
CA ASN A 89 1.28 7.83 -8.42
C ASN A 89 1.63 8.97 -9.38
N ASP A 90 2.74 8.79 -10.08
CA ASP A 90 3.21 9.75 -11.07
C ASP A 90 2.66 9.49 -12.47
N SER A 91 1.68 8.60 -12.58
CA SER A 91 0.99 8.33 -13.84
C SER A 91 -0.26 9.23 -14.00
N ASP A 92 -0.87 9.18 -15.16
CA ASP A 92 -2.12 9.90 -15.42
C ASP A 92 -3.36 9.03 -15.21
N ALA A 93 -3.19 7.85 -14.61
CA ALA A 93 -4.28 6.92 -14.34
C ALA A 93 -4.32 6.58 -12.84
N ARG A 94 -5.36 5.88 -12.42
CA ARG A 94 -5.49 5.43 -11.03
C ARG A 94 -4.51 4.32 -10.72
N LEU A 95 -4.05 4.28 -9.48
CA LEU A 95 -3.15 3.25 -8.96
C LEU A 95 -3.82 2.59 -7.76
N VAL A 96 -3.87 1.26 -7.77
CA VAL A 96 -4.42 0.47 -6.66
C VAL A 96 -3.35 -0.48 -6.17
N VAL A 97 -3.07 -0.44 -4.87
CA VAL A 97 -2.01 -1.21 -4.24
C VAL A 97 -2.59 -2.01 -3.07
N LEU A 98 -2.39 -3.32 -3.09
CA LEU A 98 -2.76 -4.18 -1.97
C LEU A 98 -1.59 -4.20 -1.00
N VAL A 99 -1.89 -3.98 0.29
CA VAL A 99 -0.87 -3.83 1.33
C VAL A 99 -1.10 -4.85 2.42
N PHE A 100 -0.01 -5.47 2.84
CA PHE A 100 0.02 -6.35 4.02
C PHE A 100 1.05 -5.83 5.00
N MET A 101 0.75 -5.88 6.30
CA MET A 101 1.71 -5.53 7.35
C MET A 101 1.62 -6.53 8.49
N ALA A 102 2.78 -7.02 8.94
CA ALA A 102 2.89 -7.93 10.07
C ALA A 102 4.24 -7.73 10.76
N PRO A 103 4.31 -7.89 12.09
CA PRO A 103 3.17 -7.99 12.99
C PRO A 103 2.33 -6.71 12.98
N HIS A 104 1.11 -6.79 13.47
CA HIS A 104 0.22 -5.63 13.54
C HIS A 104 0.85 -4.57 14.45
N PRO A 105 1.04 -3.31 13.98
CA PRO A 105 1.70 -2.29 14.80
C PRO A 105 0.86 -1.87 16.00
N HIS A 106 -0.45 -1.97 15.91
CA HIS A 106 -1.39 -1.64 16.98
C HIS A 106 -2.46 -2.73 17.06
N PRO A 107 -2.12 -3.93 17.59
CA PRO A 107 -3.07 -5.04 17.61
C PRO A 107 -4.37 -4.65 18.31
N PRO A 108 -5.53 -5.03 17.76
CA PRO A 108 -6.78 -4.80 18.46
C PRO A 108 -6.82 -5.59 19.75
N SER A 109 -7.38 -4.98 20.79
CA SER A 109 -7.47 -5.60 22.13
C SER A 109 -8.68 -6.53 22.25
#